data_429996b460b9cab64e4b3ef98df57136
#
_entry.id   429996b460b9cab64e4b3ef98df57136
#
_cell.length_a   1.000
_cell.length_b   1.000
_cell.length_c   1.000
_cell.angle_alpha   90.00
_cell.angle_beta   90.00
_cell.angle_gamma   90.00
#
_symmetry.space_group_name_H-M   'P 1'
#
loop_
_entity.id
_entity.type
_entity.pdbx_description
1 polymer ?
#
loop_
_entity_poly.entity_id
_entity_poly.type
_entity_poly.pdbx_seq_one_letter_code
_entity_poly.pdbx_strand_id
1 'polypeptide(L)'
;CDVESYSYLPLLEEMGYVPTMKFASGFEILEYCQNMAEKFGFYEHCLFHTSVEKTKWSEEKKVWTVYTDRGDKMCAKFVILANGILTTPKLARIEGMEKFEGKSFHTSRWDYQIDLQDKRVGIIGTGATAVQTIPELAKIVKELYVFQRTPSSVDVRDQRETTAEEIEAWSNEPGWARARRARFAKIS
;
A
#
# COMPACT_ATOMS: atom_id res chain seq x y z
N CYS A 1 -5.02 3.24 -4.77
CA CYS A 1 -5.60 2.53 -3.63
C CYS A 1 -6.96 1.94 -4.03
N ASP A 2 -7.36 0.83 -3.44
CA ASP A 2 -8.64 0.12 -3.63
C ASP A 2 -9.59 0.26 -2.42
N VAL A 3 -9.18 1.03 -1.42
CA VAL A 3 -10.00 1.47 -0.29
C VAL A 3 -10.16 2.99 -0.38
N GLU A 4 -11.34 3.50 -0.04
CA GLU A 4 -11.58 4.94 -0.04
C GLU A 4 -10.57 5.68 0.83
N SER A 5 -9.95 6.71 0.28
CA SER A 5 -8.91 7.51 0.96
C SER A 5 -9.41 8.11 2.27
N TYR A 6 -10.68 8.49 2.29
CA TYR A 6 -11.37 9.02 3.47
C TYR A 6 -11.45 8.06 4.66
N SER A 7 -11.33 6.75 4.39
CA SER A 7 -11.30 5.68 5.40
C SER A 7 -9.90 5.11 5.61
N TYR A 8 -9.08 5.11 4.56
CA TYR A 8 -7.75 4.50 4.55
C TYR A 8 -6.70 5.36 5.26
N LEU A 9 -6.65 6.67 4.96
CA LEU A 9 -5.63 7.55 5.53
C LEU A 9 -5.91 7.84 7.01
N PRO A 10 -4.91 7.69 7.88
CA PRO A 10 -5.06 7.98 9.30
C PRO A 10 -4.96 9.48 9.60
N LEU A 11 -5.48 9.91 10.74
CA LEU A 11 -5.29 11.26 11.30
C LEU A 11 -5.71 12.42 10.36
N LEU A 12 -6.73 12.20 9.51
CA LEU A 12 -7.19 13.21 8.55
C LEU A 12 -7.63 14.51 9.24
N GLU A 13 -8.38 14.38 10.34
CA GLU A 13 -8.89 15.52 11.10
C GLU A 13 -7.76 16.28 11.80
N GLU A 14 -6.85 15.54 12.44
CA GLU A 14 -5.68 16.10 13.12
C GLU A 14 -4.72 16.77 12.13
N MET A 15 -4.67 16.29 10.90
CA MET A 15 -3.92 16.92 9.81
C MET A 15 -4.64 18.14 9.23
N GLY A 16 -5.96 18.24 9.40
CA GLY A 16 -6.81 19.22 8.73
C GLY A 16 -6.84 18.97 7.20
N TYR A 17 -6.85 17.71 6.81
CA TYR A 17 -6.69 17.29 5.42
C TYR A 17 -7.88 16.46 4.95
N VAL A 18 -8.37 16.80 3.77
CA VAL A 18 -9.36 16.00 3.04
C VAL A 18 -8.71 15.52 1.74
N PRO A 19 -8.66 14.21 1.47
CA PRO A 19 -8.08 13.67 0.25
C PRO A 19 -8.74 14.23 -1.01
N THR A 20 -7.94 14.48 -2.05
CA THR A 20 -8.41 15.09 -3.30
C THR A 20 -9.30 14.18 -4.13
N MET A 21 -9.14 12.87 -3.94
CA MET A 21 -9.84 11.84 -4.71
C MET A 21 -10.45 10.81 -3.77
N LYS A 22 -11.56 10.18 -4.20
CA LYS A 22 -12.18 9.05 -3.50
C LYS A 22 -11.14 7.93 -3.27
N PHE A 23 -10.32 7.64 -4.25
CA PHE A 23 -9.18 6.73 -4.16
C PHE A 23 -7.91 7.49 -4.53
N ALA A 24 -7.20 7.99 -3.54
CA ALA A 24 -6.00 8.78 -3.71
C ALA A 24 -4.89 8.03 -4.47
N SER A 25 -4.10 8.77 -5.23
CA SER A 25 -2.92 8.23 -5.91
C SER A 25 -1.83 7.84 -4.91
N GLY A 26 -0.90 6.99 -5.33
CA GLY A 26 0.26 6.65 -4.51
C GLY A 26 1.13 7.86 -4.16
N PHE A 27 1.19 8.85 -5.05
CA PHE A 27 1.92 10.10 -4.82
C PHE A 27 1.27 10.94 -3.73
N GLU A 28 -0.05 11.12 -3.78
CA GLU A 28 -0.80 11.85 -2.76
C GLU A 28 -0.67 11.18 -1.38
N ILE A 29 -0.75 9.84 -1.35
CA ILE A 29 -0.57 9.08 -0.11
C ILE A 29 0.85 9.27 0.46
N LEU A 30 1.89 9.23 -0.39
CA LEU A 30 3.27 9.43 0.02
C LEU A 30 3.47 10.84 0.61
N GLU A 31 3.03 11.87 -0.11
CA GLU A 31 3.13 13.26 0.33
C GLU A 31 2.37 13.47 1.65
N TYR A 32 1.17 12.92 1.77
CA TYR A 32 0.40 12.96 3.01
C TYR A 32 1.14 12.33 4.19
N CYS A 33 1.75 11.14 3.98
CA CYS A 33 2.52 10.46 5.02
C CYS A 33 3.76 11.25 5.43
N GLN A 34 4.45 11.90 4.49
CA GLN A 34 5.60 12.75 4.77
C GLN A 34 5.20 13.96 5.59
N ASN A 35 4.17 14.69 5.17
CA ASN A 35 3.64 15.86 5.87
C ASN A 35 3.16 15.50 7.30
N MET A 36 2.54 14.33 7.45
CA MET A 36 2.14 13.81 8.76
C MET A 36 3.35 13.51 9.63
N ALA A 37 4.38 12.87 9.09
CA ALA A 37 5.60 12.55 9.83
C ALA A 37 6.34 13.82 10.29
N GLU A 38 6.37 14.86 9.46
CA GLU A 38 6.93 16.17 9.81
C GLU A 38 6.10 16.85 10.92
N LYS A 39 4.78 16.93 10.72
CA LYS A 39 3.88 17.62 11.66
C LYS A 39 3.94 17.02 13.06
N PHE A 40 4.08 15.71 13.18
CA PHE A 40 4.13 15.01 14.46
C PHE A 40 5.55 14.68 14.94
N GLY A 41 6.59 15.14 14.26
CA GLY A 41 7.99 14.92 14.65
C GLY A 41 8.42 13.45 14.60
N PHE A 42 7.81 12.62 13.73
CA PHE A 42 8.10 11.19 13.70
C PHE A 42 9.52 10.89 13.23
N TYR A 43 10.12 11.73 12.39
CA TYR A 43 11.46 11.51 11.85
C TYR A 43 12.54 11.42 12.93
N GLU A 44 12.38 12.14 14.04
CA GLU A 44 13.31 12.11 15.18
C GLU A 44 13.31 10.74 15.89
N HIS A 45 12.26 9.94 15.68
CA HIS A 45 12.07 8.63 16.31
C HIS A 45 12.18 7.47 15.32
N CYS A 46 12.61 7.73 14.08
CA CYS A 46 12.74 6.72 13.04
C CYS A 46 14.19 6.30 12.81
N LEU A 47 14.42 5.02 12.66
CA LEU A 47 15.67 4.44 12.18
C LEU A 47 15.45 3.93 10.77
N PHE A 48 15.79 4.75 9.76
CA PHE A 48 15.69 4.37 8.36
C PHE A 48 16.84 3.46 7.93
N HIS A 49 16.66 2.72 6.83
CA HIS A 49 17.65 1.78 6.30
C HIS A 49 18.15 0.80 7.36
N THR A 50 17.26 0.36 8.25
CA THR A 50 17.58 -0.49 9.39
C THR A 50 16.55 -1.63 9.45
N SER A 51 17.02 -2.86 9.31
CA SER A 51 16.17 -4.05 9.37
C SER A 51 16.20 -4.66 10.76
N VAL A 52 15.03 -5.00 11.28
CA VAL A 52 14.93 -5.79 12.51
C VAL A 52 15.18 -7.26 12.17
N GLU A 53 16.25 -7.83 12.70
CA GLU A 53 16.61 -9.24 12.48
C GLU A 53 15.98 -10.18 13.50
N LYS A 54 15.85 -9.70 14.73
CA LYS A 54 15.40 -10.53 15.84
C LYS A 54 14.75 -9.70 16.94
N THR A 55 13.71 -10.27 17.54
CA THR A 55 13.15 -9.80 18.82
C THR A 55 13.24 -10.91 19.85
N LYS A 56 13.60 -10.59 21.08
CA LYS A 56 13.71 -11.54 22.19
C LYS A 56 13.02 -10.99 23.44
N TRP A 57 12.09 -11.77 23.97
CA TRP A 57 11.46 -11.46 25.26
C TRP A 57 12.34 -11.90 26.42
N SER A 58 12.40 -11.10 27.48
CA SER A 58 13.03 -11.43 28.77
C SER A 58 11.96 -11.55 29.84
N GLU A 59 11.75 -12.75 30.36
CA GLU A 59 10.82 -13.00 31.47
C GLU A 59 11.28 -12.32 32.76
N GLU A 60 12.57 -12.27 33.00
CA GLU A 60 13.15 -11.64 34.18
C GLU A 60 12.93 -10.13 34.18
N LYS A 61 13.26 -9.48 33.04
CA LYS A 61 13.21 -8.00 32.90
C LYS A 61 11.85 -7.48 32.44
N LYS A 62 10.95 -8.36 31.98
CA LYS A 62 9.64 -8.03 31.39
C LYS A 62 9.74 -7.00 30.27
N VAL A 63 10.74 -7.16 29.40
CA VAL A 63 10.98 -6.30 28.23
C VAL A 63 11.35 -7.12 27.00
N TRP A 64 11.08 -6.57 25.83
CA TRP A 64 11.61 -7.02 24.56
C TRP A 64 12.98 -6.42 24.32
N THR A 65 13.89 -7.20 23.74
CA THR A 65 15.11 -6.69 23.11
C THR A 65 14.98 -6.88 21.61
N VAL A 66 15.11 -5.78 20.88
CA VAL A 66 15.09 -5.72 19.41
C VAL A 66 16.51 -5.61 18.92
N TYR A 67 16.89 -6.42 17.96
CA TYR A 67 18.22 -6.46 17.32
C TYR A 67 18.08 -6.05 15.86
N THR A 68 19.01 -5.26 15.36
CA THR A 68 19.02 -4.76 13.99
C THR A 68 20.23 -5.28 13.20
N ASP A 69 20.15 -5.21 11.87
CA ASP A 69 21.23 -5.52 10.94
C ASP A 69 22.43 -4.58 11.05
N ARG A 70 22.29 -3.48 11.77
CA ARG A 70 23.37 -2.52 12.08
C ARG A 70 24.09 -2.81 13.40
N GLY A 71 23.67 -3.88 14.10
CA GLY A 71 24.22 -4.25 15.40
C GLY A 71 23.63 -3.52 16.59
N ASP A 72 22.62 -2.68 16.37
CA ASP A 72 21.93 -1.97 17.45
C ASP A 72 21.08 -2.91 18.31
N LYS A 73 20.93 -2.56 19.58
CA LYS A 73 20.05 -3.23 20.53
C LYS A 73 19.18 -2.22 21.25
N MET A 74 17.88 -2.41 21.15
CA MET A 74 16.90 -1.53 21.80
C MET A 74 15.99 -2.36 22.71
N CYS A 75 15.64 -1.81 23.88
CA CYS A 75 14.72 -2.43 24.81
C CYS A 75 13.39 -1.69 24.84
N ALA A 76 12.29 -2.42 24.78
CA ALA A 76 10.94 -1.88 24.82
C ALA A 76 9.99 -2.78 25.64
N LYS A 77 9.03 -2.18 26.32
CA LYS A 77 7.94 -2.93 26.98
C LYS A 77 6.98 -3.55 25.95
N PHE A 78 6.76 -2.86 24.85
CA PHE A 78 5.86 -3.28 23.77
C PHE A 78 6.59 -3.22 22.44
N VAL A 79 6.33 -4.19 21.58
CA VAL A 79 6.78 -4.21 20.18
C VAL A 79 5.56 -4.42 19.32
N ILE A 80 5.34 -3.50 18.37
CA ILE A 80 4.24 -3.57 17.41
C ILE A 80 4.84 -3.92 16.04
N LEU A 81 4.41 -5.03 15.47
CA LEU A 81 4.81 -5.44 14.13
C LEU A 81 3.86 -4.81 13.10
N ALA A 82 4.35 -3.82 12.36
CA ALA A 82 3.62 -3.11 11.33
C ALA A 82 4.26 -3.27 9.93
N ASN A 83 4.99 -4.35 9.70
CA ASN A 83 5.76 -4.63 8.48
C ASN A 83 4.91 -5.05 7.27
N GLY A 84 3.59 -5.12 7.41
CA GLY A 84 2.68 -5.57 6.35
C GLY A 84 2.76 -7.09 6.08
N ILE A 85 1.88 -7.57 5.21
CA ILE A 85 1.76 -9.00 4.87
C ILE A 85 2.15 -9.29 3.41
N LEU A 86 2.34 -8.28 2.57
CA LEU A 86 2.61 -8.41 1.13
C LEU A 86 4.03 -7.96 0.75
N THR A 87 4.99 -8.08 1.66
CA THR A 87 6.36 -7.58 1.48
C THR A 87 7.25 -8.50 0.64
N THR A 88 6.98 -9.81 0.67
CA THR A 88 7.77 -10.82 -0.06
C THR A 88 7.01 -11.31 -1.29
N PRO A 89 7.58 -11.14 -2.51
CA PRO A 89 6.97 -11.66 -3.71
C PRO A 89 6.84 -13.19 -3.65
N LYS A 90 5.68 -13.71 -4.03
CA LYS A 90 5.47 -15.14 -4.22
C LYS A 90 5.27 -15.40 -5.71
N LEU A 91 6.25 -16.00 -6.34
CA LEU A 91 6.15 -16.37 -7.73
C LEU A 91 5.19 -17.55 -7.92
N ALA A 92 4.44 -17.52 -9.01
CA ALA A 92 3.67 -18.66 -9.45
C ALA A 92 4.62 -19.83 -9.79
N ARG A 93 4.29 -21.04 -9.34
CA ARG A 93 5.03 -22.23 -9.72
C ARG A 93 4.45 -22.77 -11.03
N ILE A 94 4.92 -22.22 -12.14
CA ILE A 94 4.49 -22.60 -13.48
C ILE A 94 5.62 -23.36 -14.14
N GLU A 95 5.35 -24.56 -14.60
CA GLU A 95 6.35 -25.37 -15.32
C GLU A 95 6.80 -24.64 -16.58
N GLY A 96 8.12 -24.58 -16.78
CA GLY A 96 8.71 -23.92 -17.95
C GLY A 96 8.91 -22.40 -17.78
N MET A 97 8.63 -21.79 -16.63
CA MET A 97 8.94 -20.36 -16.40
C MET A 97 10.38 -20.00 -16.71
N GLU A 98 11.30 -20.91 -16.43
CA GLU A 98 12.73 -20.75 -16.67
C GLU A 98 13.11 -20.74 -18.15
N LYS A 99 12.21 -21.20 -19.02
CA LYS A 99 12.38 -21.22 -20.48
C LYS A 99 11.87 -19.95 -21.17
N PHE A 100 11.24 -19.06 -20.40
CA PHE A 100 10.73 -17.81 -20.95
C PHE A 100 11.88 -16.84 -21.19
N GLU A 101 12.16 -16.54 -22.46
CA GLU A 101 13.27 -15.67 -22.87
C GLU A 101 12.98 -14.18 -22.73
N GLY A 102 11.72 -13.80 -22.53
CA GLY A 102 11.30 -12.41 -22.32
C GLY A 102 11.61 -11.90 -20.93
N LYS A 103 11.45 -10.60 -20.73
CA LYS A 103 11.58 -9.98 -19.39
C LYS A 103 10.40 -10.40 -18.52
N SER A 104 10.70 -10.77 -17.29
CA SER A 104 9.72 -11.22 -16.31
C SER A 104 10.04 -10.61 -14.94
N PHE A 105 9.02 -10.05 -14.27
CA PHE A 105 9.15 -9.48 -12.92
C PHE A 105 7.82 -9.56 -12.16
N HIS A 106 7.91 -9.49 -10.86
CA HIS A 106 6.73 -9.43 -9.99
C HIS A 106 6.26 -7.98 -9.84
N THR A 107 4.95 -7.73 -9.80
CA THR A 107 4.37 -6.37 -9.70
C THR A 107 4.84 -5.59 -8.48
N SER A 108 5.20 -6.26 -7.36
CA SER A 108 5.79 -5.60 -6.19
C SER A 108 7.29 -5.25 -6.36
N ARG A 109 7.87 -5.59 -7.49
CA ARG A 109 9.24 -5.30 -7.89
C ARG A 109 9.21 -4.81 -9.34
N TRP A 110 8.43 -3.76 -9.58
CA TRP A 110 8.25 -3.20 -10.91
C TRP A 110 9.58 -2.73 -11.48
N ASP A 111 9.90 -3.19 -12.68
CA ASP A 111 11.10 -2.76 -13.40
C ASP A 111 10.76 -1.55 -14.26
N TYR A 112 11.07 -0.36 -13.74
CA TYR A 112 10.83 0.91 -14.42
C TYR A 112 11.77 1.17 -15.61
N GLN A 113 12.77 0.34 -15.82
CA GLN A 113 13.70 0.47 -16.97
C GLN A 113 13.15 -0.21 -18.22
N ILE A 114 12.11 -1.04 -18.09
CA ILE A 114 11.50 -1.73 -19.22
C ILE A 114 10.44 -0.83 -19.84
N ASP A 115 10.66 -0.45 -21.09
CA ASP A 115 9.61 0.14 -21.92
C ASP A 115 8.64 -0.95 -22.37
N LEU A 116 7.39 -0.81 -21.98
CA LEU A 116 6.29 -1.72 -22.33
C LEU A 116 5.48 -1.24 -23.54
N GLN A 117 5.77 -0.04 -24.06
CA GLN A 117 5.06 0.47 -25.22
C GLN A 117 5.22 -0.47 -26.41
N ASP A 118 4.13 -0.71 -27.12
CA ASP A 118 4.07 -1.58 -28.29
C ASP A 118 4.56 -3.02 -28.09
N LYS A 119 4.71 -3.47 -26.84
CA LYS A 119 5.07 -4.87 -26.54
C LYS A 119 3.84 -5.77 -26.38
N ARG A 120 4.05 -7.06 -26.57
CA ARG A 120 3.11 -8.10 -26.13
C ARG A 120 3.39 -8.41 -24.67
N VAL A 121 2.42 -8.21 -23.80
CA VAL A 121 2.57 -8.35 -22.36
C VAL A 121 1.61 -9.39 -21.81
N GLY A 122 2.11 -10.32 -21.02
CA GLY A 122 1.32 -11.27 -20.25
C GLY A 122 1.26 -10.86 -18.78
N ILE A 123 0.09 -10.85 -18.19
CA ILE A 123 -0.10 -10.68 -16.75
C ILE A 123 -0.74 -11.93 -16.17
N ILE A 124 -0.15 -12.46 -15.10
CA ILE A 124 -0.61 -13.67 -14.43
C ILE A 124 -1.28 -13.29 -13.11
N GLY A 125 -2.56 -13.60 -13.03
CA GLY A 125 -3.42 -13.29 -11.89
C GLY A 125 -4.35 -12.11 -12.13
N THR A 126 -5.48 -12.10 -11.41
CA THR A 126 -6.53 -11.09 -11.49
C THR A 126 -6.97 -10.60 -10.10
N GLY A 127 -6.06 -10.60 -9.12
CA GLY A 127 -6.29 -10.05 -7.79
C GLY A 127 -6.25 -8.51 -7.78
N ALA A 128 -6.36 -7.90 -6.60
CA ALA A 128 -6.45 -6.46 -6.40
C ALA A 128 -5.35 -5.66 -7.12
N THR A 129 -4.12 -6.15 -7.17
CA THR A 129 -3.03 -5.52 -7.92
C THR A 129 -3.31 -5.53 -9.42
N ALA A 130 -3.71 -6.67 -9.97
CA ALA A 130 -3.94 -6.83 -11.41
C ALA A 130 -5.15 -6.01 -11.88
N VAL A 131 -6.22 -5.94 -11.10
CA VAL A 131 -7.40 -5.10 -11.39
C VAL A 131 -7.02 -3.64 -11.59
N GLN A 132 -6.03 -3.14 -10.87
CA GLN A 132 -5.52 -1.77 -11.03
C GLN A 132 -4.50 -1.64 -12.18
N THR A 133 -3.68 -2.67 -12.40
CA THR A 133 -2.58 -2.63 -13.38
C THR A 133 -3.06 -2.89 -14.81
N ILE A 134 -4.00 -3.80 -15.00
CA ILE A 134 -4.51 -4.20 -16.32
C ILE A 134 -5.04 -3.02 -17.15
N PRO A 135 -5.92 -2.14 -16.61
CA PRO A 135 -6.42 -1.00 -17.37
C PRO A 135 -5.33 -0.03 -17.81
N GLU A 136 -4.29 0.16 -17.00
CA GLU A 136 -3.18 1.05 -17.35
C GLU A 136 -2.27 0.42 -18.40
N LEU A 137 -1.96 -0.86 -18.30
CA LEU A 137 -1.20 -1.58 -19.32
C LEU A 137 -1.92 -1.60 -20.66
N ALA A 138 -3.22 -1.80 -20.67
CA ALA A 138 -4.02 -1.86 -21.90
C ALA A 138 -3.97 -0.58 -22.73
N LYS A 139 -3.62 0.57 -22.12
CA LYS A 139 -3.49 1.85 -22.82
C LYS A 139 -2.19 1.98 -23.64
N ILE A 140 -1.14 1.21 -23.27
CA ILE A 140 0.22 1.44 -23.78
C ILE A 140 0.80 0.23 -24.53
N VAL A 141 0.37 -1.00 -24.19
CA VAL A 141 0.93 -2.20 -24.79
C VAL A 141 0.26 -2.52 -26.12
N LYS A 142 0.98 -3.21 -27.01
CA LYS A 142 0.40 -3.67 -28.30
C LYS A 142 -0.67 -4.72 -28.10
N GLU A 143 -0.39 -5.69 -27.25
CA GLU A 143 -1.29 -6.80 -26.93
C GLU A 143 -1.16 -7.14 -25.44
N LEU A 144 -2.27 -7.34 -24.76
CA LEU A 144 -2.30 -7.72 -23.35
C LEU A 144 -2.99 -9.08 -23.19
N TYR A 145 -2.26 -10.03 -22.63
CA TYR A 145 -2.77 -11.35 -22.29
C TYR A 145 -2.95 -11.46 -20.79
N VAL A 146 -4.17 -11.72 -20.34
CA VAL A 146 -4.51 -11.86 -18.93
C VAL A 146 -4.78 -13.31 -18.59
N PHE A 147 -3.95 -13.90 -17.73
CA PHE A 147 -4.08 -15.30 -17.32
C PHE A 147 -4.77 -15.37 -15.96
N GLN A 148 -5.95 -15.96 -15.95
CA GLN A 148 -6.78 -16.08 -14.73
C GLN A 148 -7.03 -17.56 -14.42
N ARG A 149 -6.73 -17.96 -13.20
CA ARG A 149 -7.11 -19.29 -12.69
C ARG A 149 -8.46 -19.25 -11.98
N THR A 150 -8.62 -18.29 -11.07
CA THR A 150 -9.83 -18.10 -10.28
C THR A 150 -10.24 -16.64 -10.38
N PRO A 151 -11.49 -16.36 -10.77
CA PRO A 151 -11.96 -14.98 -10.86
C PRO A 151 -12.00 -14.32 -9.48
N SER A 152 -11.62 -13.05 -9.44
CA SER A 152 -11.82 -12.20 -8.28
C SER A 152 -13.17 -11.49 -8.39
N SER A 153 -13.80 -11.20 -7.26
CA SER A 153 -14.91 -10.26 -7.23
C SER A 153 -14.42 -8.87 -7.60
N VAL A 154 -15.07 -8.24 -8.54
CA VAL A 154 -14.74 -6.88 -9.00
C VAL A 154 -16.03 -6.07 -8.99
N ASP A 155 -15.97 -4.89 -8.40
CA ASP A 155 -17.07 -3.94 -8.37
C ASP A 155 -16.70 -2.65 -9.09
N VAL A 156 -17.68 -1.81 -9.36
CA VAL A 156 -17.47 -0.50 -9.98
C VAL A 156 -16.75 0.40 -8.97
N ARG A 157 -15.55 0.85 -9.35
CA ARG A 157 -14.71 1.66 -8.46
C ARG A 157 -15.31 3.04 -8.19
N ASP A 158 -16.01 3.60 -9.18
CA ASP A 158 -16.62 4.92 -9.08
C ASP A 158 -15.60 5.98 -8.58
N GLN A 159 -14.45 6.04 -9.27
CA GLN A 159 -13.39 7.01 -8.98
C GLN A 159 -13.86 8.42 -9.34
N ARG A 160 -13.71 9.34 -8.40
CA ARG A 160 -14.08 10.74 -8.57
C ARG A 160 -13.22 11.67 -7.72
N GLU A 161 -13.23 12.92 -8.07
CA GLU A 161 -12.68 13.98 -7.23
C GLU A 161 -13.56 14.23 -6.01
N THR A 162 -12.96 14.71 -4.95
CA THR A 162 -13.67 15.21 -3.77
C THR A 162 -14.21 16.59 -4.11
N THR A 163 -15.51 16.81 -3.96
CA THR A 163 -16.09 18.10 -4.30
C THR A 163 -15.78 19.19 -3.27
N ALA A 164 -15.87 20.45 -3.67
CA ALA A 164 -15.66 21.57 -2.77
C ALA A 164 -16.64 21.57 -1.60
N GLU A 165 -17.89 21.18 -1.85
CA GLU A 165 -18.94 21.06 -0.84
C GLU A 165 -18.63 19.96 0.17
N GLU A 166 -18.06 18.84 -0.29
CA GLU A 166 -17.61 17.74 0.61
C GLU A 166 -16.44 18.18 1.47
N ILE A 167 -15.46 18.89 0.88
CA ILE A 167 -14.32 19.43 1.62
C ILE A 167 -14.80 20.40 2.71
N GLU A 168 -15.67 21.31 2.37
CA GLU A 168 -16.22 22.28 3.31
C GLU A 168 -17.02 21.59 4.43
N ALA A 169 -17.92 20.67 4.07
CA ALA A 169 -18.75 19.95 5.03
C ALA A 169 -17.90 19.14 6.01
N TRP A 170 -16.93 18.37 5.52
CA TRP A 170 -16.10 17.51 6.38
C TRP A 170 -15.09 18.32 7.20
N SER A 171 -14.55 19.40 6.67
CA SER A 171 -13.64 20.27 7.43
C SER A 171 -14.32 20.90 8.65
N ASN A 172 -15.66 21.04 8.60
CA ASN A 172 -16.46 21.65 9.66
C ASN A 172 -17.20 20.61 10.53
N GLU A 173 -17.09 19.31 10.25
CA GLU A 173 -17.75 18.23 10.99
C GLU A 173 -16.76 17.44 11.84
N PRO A 174 -16.65 17.70 13.15
CA PRO A 174 -15.77 16.91 14.03
C PRO A 174 -16.16 15.43 14.05
N GLY A 175 -15.21 14.53 13.89
CA GLY A 175 -15.44 13.09 13.92
C GLY A 175 -15.82 12.47 12.56
N TRP A 176 -15.81 13.24 11.49
CA TRP A 176 -16.21 12.78 10.17
C TRP A 176 -15.39 11.57 9.67
N ALA A 177 -14.07 11.63 9.81
CA ALA A 177 -13.19 10.55 9.36
C ALA A 177 -13.39 9.26 10.17
N ARG A 178 -13.62 9.40 11.49
CA ARG A 178 -13.99 8.26 12.36
C ARG A 178 -15.33 7.66 11.97
N ALA A 179 -16.32 8.49 11.68
CA ALA A 179 -17.65 8.03 11.26
C ALA A 179 -17.58 7.26 9.93
N ARG A 180 -16.77 7.71 8.96
CA ARG A 180 -16.55 6.99 7.70
C ARG A 180 -15.87 5.65 7.90
N ARG A 181 -14.82 5.59 8.68
CA ARG A 181 -14.15 4.31 9.03
C ARG A 181 -15.10 3.32 9.69
N ALA A 182 -15.93 3.79 10.59
CA ALA A 182 -16.94 2.94 11.24
C ALA A 182 -18.02 2.42 10.27
N ARG A 183 -18.38 3.18 9.24
CA ARG A 183 -19.28 2.69 8.16
C ARG A 183 -18.58 1.64 7.30
N PHE A 184 -17.35 1.89 6.89
CA PHE A 184 -16.55 0.94 6.10
C PHE A 184 -16.42 -0.41 6.80
N ALA A 185 -16.10 -0.41 8.10
CA ALA A 185 -15.98 -1.64 8.90
C ALA A 185 -17.28 -2.42 9.08
N LYS A 186 -18.44 -1.83 8.75
CA LYS A 186 -19.73 -2.54 8.79
C LYS A 186 -20.12 -3.17 7.45
N ILE A 187 -19.46 -2.76 6.37
CA ILE A 187 -19.73 -3.22 5.00
C ILE A 187 -18.75 -4.32 4.59
N SER A 188 -17.58 -4.35 5.21
CA SER A 188 -16.53 -5.36 5.00
C SER A 188 -16.72 -6.57 5.94
#